data_2d640ae5e9b4f5613c5c2075028428ee
#
_entry.id   2d640ae5e9b4f5613c5c2075028428ee
#
_cell.length_a   1.000
_cell.length_b   1.000
_cell.length_c   1.000
_cell.angle_alpha   90.00
_cell.angle_beta   90.00
_cell.angle_gamma   90.00
#
_symmetry.space_group_name_H-M   'P 1'
#
loop_
_entity.id
_entity.type
_entity.pdbx_description
1 polymer ?
#
loop_
_entity_poly.entity_id
_entity_poly.type
_entity_poly.pdbx_seq_one_letter_code
_entity_poly.pdbx_strand_id
1 'polypeptide(L)'
;MNTITKAKELNHSRRGFLGNAAVILAAAELATIGSADAQSGTTRPQAVPPIKPGTNTSFESMKQIDAGLLSVGYAEAGPADGPAVILLHGWPYDIHSFVDVAPLLASAGYRVIVPYLRGYGTTRFLSSETMRNAQQSAVGLDIIALMDAR
;
A
#
# COMPACT_ATOMS: atom_id res chain seq x y z
N MET A 1 29.02 -39.83 6.99
CA MET A 1 27.56 -39.74 6.77
C MET A 1 27.36 -38.94 5.52
N ASN A 2 26.87 -39.56 4.47
CA ASN A 2 26.99 -39.10 3.08
C ASN A 2 25.97 -37.99 2.74
N THR A 3 26.47 -36.92 2.14
CA THR A 3 25.71 -35.77 1.61
C THR A 3 24.58 -36.17 0.62
N ILE A 4 24.70 -37.35 0.02
CA ILE A 4 23.75 -37.92 -0.95
C ILE A 4 22.42 -38.38 -0.27
N THR A 5 22.48 -38.83 0.99
CA THR A 5 21.31 -39.30 1.73
C THR A 5 20.39 -38.13 2.11
N LYS A 6 20.98 -36.96 2.40
CA LYS A 6 20.20 -35.76 2.80
C LYS A 6 19.45 -35.11 1.62
N ALA A 7 20.00 -35.21 0.42
CA ALA A 7 19.34 -34.73 -0.81
C ALA A 7 18.13 -35.60 -1.22
N LYS A 8 18.16 -36.88 -0.86
CA LYS A 8 17.11 -37.84 -1.20
C LYS A 8 15.87 -37.68 -0.28
N GLU A 9 16.09 -37.29 0.97
CA GLU A 9 14.98 -37.02 1.92
C GLU A 9 14.23 -35.72 1.58
N LEU A 10 14.92 -34.69 1.09
CA LEU A 10 14.29 -33.44 0.70
C LEU A 10 13.41 -33.54 -0.56
N ASN A 11 13.69 -34.54 -1.41
CA ASN A 11 12.93 -34.75 -2.64
C ASN A 11 11.65 -35.58 -2.40
N HIS A 12 11.57 -36.31 -1.29
CA HIS A 12 10.38 -37.09 -0.95
C HIS A 12 9.23 -36.22 -0.37
N SER A 13 9.60 -35.12 0.30
CA SER A 13 8.61 -34.21 0.90
C SER A 13 7.85 -33.37 -0.16
N ARG A 14 8.46 -33.10 -1.32
CA ARG A 14 7.80 -32.34 -2.38
C ARG A 14 6.83 -33.15 -3.24
N ARG A 15 6.99 -34.47 -3.31
CA ARG A 15 6.09 -35.36 -4.07
C ARG A 15 4.86 -35.79 -3.26
N GLY A 16 4.87 -35.69 -1.94
CA GLY A 16 3.73 -36.01 -1.08
C GLY A 16 2.63 -34.95 -1.08
N PHE A 17 2.92 -33.72 -1.52
CA PHE A 17 1.94 -32.62 -1.51
C PHE A 17 1.01 -32.63 -2.74
N LEU A 18 1.36 -33.31 -3.82
CA LEU A 18 0.56 -33.38 -5.05
C LEU A 18 -0.27 -34.66 -5.20
N GLY A 19 -0.23 -35.55 -4.22
CA GLY A 19 -0.86 -36.89 -4.31
C GLY A 19 -2.20 -37.06 -3.63
N ASN A 20 -2.69 -36.11 -2.85
CA ASN A 20 -3.95 -36.24 -2.09
C ASN A 20 -5.02 -35.23 -2.49
N ALA A 21 -5.17 -34.95 -3.79
CA ALA A 21 -6.42 -34.44 -4.31
C ALA A 21 -7.38 -35.63 -4.55
N ALA A 22 -7.83 -36.25 -3.47
CA ALA A 22 -8.95 -37.18 -3.55
C ALA A 22 -10.17 -36.35 -3.90
N VAL A 23 -10.68 -36.60 -5.09
CA VAL A 23 -11.99 -36.13 -5.56
C VAL A 23 -13.05 -36.74 -4.64
N ILE A 24 -13.51 -35.98 -3.66
CA ILE A 24 -14.76 -36.28 -2.97
C ILE A 24 -15.85 -35.58 -3.77
N LEU A 25 -16.44 -36.28 -4.71
CA LEU A 25 -17.76 -35.97 -5.25
C LEU A 25 -18.79 -36.29 -4.17
N ALA A 26 -18.99 -35.40 -3.22
CA ALA A 26 -20.17 -35.38 -2.40
C ALA A 26 -21.20 -34.52 -3.11
N ALA A 27 -22.23 -35.17 -3.65
CA ALA A 27 -23.48 -34.50 -3.99
C ALA A 27 -24.03 -33.92 -2.69
N ALA A 28 -23.80 -32.65 -2.45
CA ALA A 28 -24.45 -31.89 -1.39
C ALA A 28 -25.41 -30.92 -2.07
N GLU A 29 -26.63 -31.03 -1.67
CA GLU A 29 -27.78 -30.21 -1.97
C GLU A 29 -27.40 -28.72 -2.09
N LEU A 30 -27.84 -28.08 -3.17
CA LEU A 30 -27.88 -26.62 -3.29
C LEU A 30 -28.80 -26.09 -2.21
N ALA A 31 -28.30 -26.00 -0.99
CA ALA A 31 -28.87 -25.08 -0.03
C ALA A 31 -28.65 -23.67 -0.60
N THR A 32 -29.73 -23.03 -0.94
CA THR A 32 -29.81 -21.61 -1.28
C THR A 32 -28.96 -20.83 -0.27
N ILE A 33 -27.71 -20.54 -0.65
CA ILE A 33 -26.94 -19.48 -0.01
C ILE A 33 -27.71 -18.23 -0.37
N GLY A 34 -28.53 -17.78 0.58
CA GLY A 34 -29.19 -16.48 0.47
C GLY A 34 -28.16 -15.48 0.00
N SER A 35 -28.42 -14.86 -1.11
CA SER A 35 -27.69 -13.70 -1.56
C SER A 35 -27.59 -12.79 -0.35
N ALA A 36 -26.40 -12.67 0.21
CA ALA A 36 -26.12 -11.57 1.10
C ALA A 36 -26.36 -10.34 0.20
N ASP A 37 -27.52 -9.75 0.32
CA ASP A 37 -27.75 -8.41 -0.14
C ASP A 37 -26.69 -7.57 0.57
N ALA A 38 -25.57 -7.39 -0.11
CA ALA A 38 -24.74 -6.26 0.15
C ALA A 38 -25.68 -5.08 -0.08
N GLN A 39 -26.28 -4.60 1.00
CA GLN A 39 -26.93 -3.31 0.99
C GLN A 39 -25.81 -2.32 0.63
N SER A 40 -25.60 -2.18 -0.66
CA SER A 40 -25.02 -1.01 -1.26
C SER A 40 -25.89 0.13 -0.75
N GLY A 41 -25.49 0.67 0.41
CA GLY A 41 -25.97 1.96 0.83
C GLY A 41 -25.71 2.87 -0.36
N THR A 42 -26.72 3.21 -1.09
CA THR A 42 -26.70 4.18 -2.16
C THR A 42 -26.43 5.55 -1.56
N THR A 43 -25.25 5.71 -0.99
CA THR A 43 -24.65 7.03 -0.92
C THR A 43 -24.35 7.35 -2.37
N ARG A 44 -25.28 8.09 -2.99
CA ARG A 44 -25.08 8.67 -4.31
C ARG A 44 -23.66 9.19 -4.36
N PRO A 45 -22.77 8.71 -5.28
CA PRO A 45 -21.43 9.22 -5.37
C PRO A 45 -21.55 10.74 -5.47
N GLN A 46 -20.98 11.44 -4.49
CA GLN A 46 -20.94 12.89 -4.53
C GLN A 46 -20.20 13.22 -5.81
N ALA A 47 -20.81 13.99 -6.71
CA ALA A 47 -20.22 14.28 -8.00
C ALA A 47 -18.84 14.89 -7.77
N VAL A 48 -17.79 14.14 -8.11
CA VAL A 48 -16.42 14.62 -8.00
C VAL A 48 -16.30 15.82 -8.93
N PRO A 49 -15.83 16.97 -8.44
CA PRO A 49 -15.68 18.16 -9.29
C PRO A 49 -14.80 17.81 -10.50
N PRO A 50 -15.14 18.24 -11.71
CA PRO A 50 -14.30 17.99 -12.86
C PRO A 50 -12.97 18.75 -12.69
N ILE A 51 -11.87 18.01 -12.49
CA ILE A 51 -10.54 18.60 -12.48
C ILE A 51 -10.03 18.66 -13.91
N LYS A 52 -9.64 19.85 -14.33
CA LYS A 52 -8.94 20.04 -15.60
C LYS A 52 -7.49 19.56 -15.39
N PRO A 53 -7.04 18.50 -16.11
CA PRO A 53 -5.67 18.00 -15.95
C PRO A 53 -4.63 19.10 -16.12
N GLY A 54 -3.57 19.06 -15.29
CA GLY A 54 -2.47 20.02 -15.35
C GLY A 54 -2.77 21.40 -14.75
N THR A 55 -3.87 21.56 -14.01
CA THR A 55 -4.16 22.82 -13.29
C THR A 55 -3.37 22.96 -11.99
N ASN A 56 -3.08 21.85 -11.34
CA ASN A 56 -2.29 21.84 -10.10
C ASN A 56 -0.83 21.52 -10.43
N THR A 57 0.09 22.35 -9.96
CA THR A 57 1.54 22.20 -10.22
C THR A 57 2.34 21.88 -8.97
N SER A 58 1.75 22.03 -7.79
CA SER A 58 2.41 21.81 -6.51
C SER A 58 1.39 21.54 -5.40
N PHE A 59 1.88 20.99 -4.28
CA PHE A 59 1.12 20.93 -3.03
C PHE A 59 1.28 22.25 -2.26
N GLU A 60 0.22 22.71 -1.57
CA GLU A 60 0.20 23.98 -0.86
C GLU A 60 1.23 24.03 0.29
N SER A 61 1.38 22.91 1.02
CA SER A 61 2.30 22.83 2.14
C SER A 61 2.90 21.44 2.27
N MET A 62 4.16 21.40 2.63
CA MET A 62 4.89 20.18 2.97
C MET A 62 5.00 20.05 4.48
N LYS A 63 4.82 18.82 4.96
CA LYS A 63 5.00 18.44 6.36
C LYS A 63 6.20 17.53 6.51
N GLN A 64 6.70 17.40 7.74
CA GLN A 64 7.81 16.52 8.08
C GLN A 64 7.46 15.76 9.36
N ILE A 65 7.79 14.46 9.39
CA ILE A 65 7.58 13.60 10.55
C ILE A 65 8.69 12.56 10.65
N ASP A 66 9.16 12.30 11.85
CA ASP A 66 10.09 11.22 12.10
C ASP A 66 9.33 9.89 12.21
N ALA A 67 9.71 8.96 11.35
CA ALA A 67 9.07 7.65 11.21
C ALA A 67 10.13 6.57 10.98
N GLY A 68 10.33 5.70 11.95
CA GLY A 68 11.35 4.65 11.91
C GLY A 68 12.76 5.20 11.70
N LEU A 69 13.35 4.91 10.54
CA LEU A 69 14.72 5.33 10.20
C LEU A 69 14.78 6.69 9.49
N LEU A 70 13.62 7.28 9.19
CA LEU A 70 13.52 8.45 8.33
C LEU A 70 12.82 9.61 9.02
N SER A 71 13.24 10.81 8.67
CA SER A 71 12.42 12.01 8.74
C SER A 71 11.74 12.15 7.40
N VAL A 72 10.45 11.86 7.34
CA VAL A 72 9.67 11.75 6.11
C VAL A 72 9.03 13.08 5.77
N GLY A 73 9.34 13.61 4.59
CA GLY A 73 8.62 14.74 4.02
C GLY A 73 7.37 14.25 3.28
N TYR A 74 6.23 14.91 3.51
CA TYR A 74 4.98 14.52 2.87
C TYR A 74 4.04 15.69 2.66
N ALA A 75 3.18 15.57 1.67
CA ALA A 75 2.01 16.42 1.51
C ALA A 75 0.78 15.74 2.14
N GLU A 76 -0.16 16.54 2.62
CA GLU A 76 -1.42 16.05 3.16
C GLU A 76 -2.58 16.90 2.67
N ALA A 77 -3.68 16.24 2.31
CA ALA A 77 -4.90 16.90 1.84
C ALA A 77 -6.14 16.21 2.43
N GLY A 78 -7.26 16.95 2.52
CA GLY A 78 -8.51 16.42 3.02
C GLY A 78 -8.68 16.51 4.54
N PRO A 79 -9.81 16.01 5.07
CA PRO A 79 -10.12 16.07 6.49
C PRO A 79 -9.20 15.18 7.31
N ALA A 80 -8.74 15.69 8.46
CA ALA A 80 -7.77 14.98 9.32
C ALA A 80 -8.36 13.69 9.94
N ASP A 81 -9.66 13.60 10.07
CA ASP A 81 -10.43 12.48 10.61
C ASP A 81 -11.00 11.56 9.52
N GLY A 82 -10.76 11.87 8.24
CA GLY A 82 -11.19 11.04 7.13
C GLY A 82 -10.42 9.71 7.03
N PRO A 83 -11.01 8.71 6.35
CA PRO A 83 -10.30 7.47 6.04
C PRO A 83 -8.99 7.77 5.33
N ALA A 84 -7.87 7.20 5.83
CA ALA A 84 -6.55 7.49 5.30
C ALA A 84 -6.29 6.77 3.97
N VAL A 85 -5.72 7.51 3.02
CA VAL A 85 -5.19 6.99 1.75
C VAL A 85 -3.75 7.46 1.60
N ILE A 86 -2.83 6.54 1.37
CA ILE A 86 -1.42 6.85 1.11
C ILE A 86 -1.15 6.67 -0.38
N LEU A 87 -0.63 7.71 -1.04
CA LEU A 87 -0.27 7.68 -2.46
C LEU A 87 1.25 7.59 -2.58
N LEU A 88 1.74 6.48 -3.14
CA LEU A 88 3.17 6.19 -3.26
C LEU A 88 3.63 6.38 -4.70
N HIS A 89 4.59 7.29 -4.90
CA HIS A 89 5.21 7.47 -6.21
C HIS A 89 6.25 6.38 -6.48
N GLY A 90 6.67 6.27 -7.74
CA GLY A 90 7.75 5.41 -8.21
C GLY A 90 8.85 6.19 -8.92
N TRP A 91 9.94 5.49 -9.29
CA TRP A 91 10.97 6.07 -10.13
C TRP A 91 10.47 6.22 -11.59
N PRO A 92 10.79 7.30 -12.31
CA PRO A 92 11.61 8.46 -11.91
C PRO A 92 10.81 9.64 -11.32
N TYR A 93 9.55 9.41 -10.98
CA TYR A 93 8.62 10.43 -10.52
C TYR A 93 8.73 10.67 -9.01
N ASP A 94 8.01 11.69 -8.53
CA ASP A 94 7.89 12.02 -7.12
C ASP A 94 6.42 12.32 -6.73
N ILE A 95 6.21 12.96 -5.58
CA ILE A 95 4.86 13.28 -5.07
C ILE A 95 4.02 14.10 -6.05
N HIS A 96 4.65 14.90 -6.93
CA HIS A 96 3.92 15.75 -7.88
C HIS A 96 3.12 14.96 -8.92
N SER A 97 3.38 13.65 -9.07
CA SER A 97 2.53 12.76 -9.87
C SER A 97 1.08 12.71 -9.38
N PHE A 98 0.82 13.15 -8.14
CA PHE A 98 -0.49 13.07 -7.50
C PHE A 98 -1.16 14.43 -7.26
N VAL A 99 -0.61 15.52 -7.80
CA VAL A 99 -1.16 16.87 -7.57
C VAL A 99 -2.61 17.03 -8.03
N ASP A 100 -3.03 16.29 -9.06
CA ASP A 100 -4.41 16.29 -9.54
C ASP A 100 -5.27 15.21 -8.86
N VAL A 101 -4.66 14.12 -8.40
CA VAL A 101 -5.38 13.00 -7.77
C VAL A 101 -5.70 13.28 -6.31
N ALA A 102 -4.77 13.85 -5.56
CA ALA A 102 -4.93 14.08 -4.13
C ALA A 102 -6.15 14.99 -3.83
N PRO A 103 -6.40 16.11 -4.54
CA PRO A 103 -7.59 16.93 -4.31
C PRO A 103 -8.91 16.20 -4.60
N LEU A 104 -8.93 15.28 -5.57
CA LEU A 104 -10.12 14.46 -5.87
C LEU A 104 -10.50 13.58 -4.69
N LEU A 105 -9.53 12.86 -4.14
CA LEU A 105 -9.72 12.00 -2.98
C LEU A 105 -10.09 12.82 -1.74
N ALA A 106 -9.43 13.96 -1.55
CA ALA A 106 -9.72 14.88 -0.44
C ALA A 106 -11.15 15.41 -0.51
N SER A 107 -11.64 15.77 -1.70
CA SER A 107 -13.03 16.23 -1.90
C SER A 107 -14.06 15.12 -1.67
N ALA A 108 -13.64 13.85 -1.83
CA ALA A 108 -14.46 12.68 -1.51
C ALA A 108 -14.42 12.30 -0.01
N GLY A 109 -13.75 13.10 0.83
CA GLY A 109 -13.71 12.92 2.29
C GLY A 109 -12.57 12.06 2.79
N TYR A 110 -11.60 11.70 1.95
CA TYR A 110 -10.43 10.96 2.37
C TYR A 110 -9.34 11.89 2.93
N ARG A 111 -8.63 11.41 3.94
CA ARG A 111 -7.36 11.98 4.38
C ARG A 111 -6.25 11.43 3.49
N VAL A 112 -5.70 12.25 2.62
CA VAL A 112 -4.70 11.84 1.62
C VAL A 112 -3.32 12.21 2.10
N ILE A 113 -2.42 11.24 2.16
CA ILE A 113 -1.02 11.40 2.57
C ILE A 113 -0.15 11.01 1.38
N VAL A 114 0.73 11.92 0.97
CA VAL A 114 1.60 11.72 -0.20
C VAL A 114 3.05 11.90 0.25
N PRO A 115 3.73 10.83 0.71
CA PRO A 115 5.09 10.92 1.20
C PRO A 115 6.11 10.92 0.07
N TYR A 116 7.21 11.65 0.25
CA TYR A 116 8.45 11.39 -0.47
C TYR A 116 9.06 10.09 0.04
N LEU A 117 9.28 9.14 -0.83
CA LEU A 117 9.98 7.90 -0.50
C LEU A 117 11.45 8.19 -0.13
N ARG A 118 12.12 7.20 0.49
CA ARG A 118 13.55 7.32 0.82
C ARG A 118 14.37 7.74 -0.40
N GLY A 119 15.23 8.72 -0.22
CA GLY A 119 16.08 9.27 -1.29
C GLY A 119 15.42 10.35 -2.15
N TYR A 120 14.16 10.71 -1.89
CA TYR A 120 13.44 11.73 -2.64
C TYR A 120 13.12 12.97 -1.79
N GLY A 121 12.99 14.09 -2.47
CA GLY A 121 12.50 15.35 -1.92
C GLY A 121 13.11 15.75 -0.58
N THR A 122 12.27 16.01 0.41
CA THR A 122 12.68 16.40 1.75
C THR A 122 12.86 15.25 2.73
N THR A 123 12.57 14.00 2.32
CA THR A 123 12.81 12.82 3.17
C THR A 123 14.30 12.62 3.42
N ARG A 124 14.68 12.43 4.69
CA ARG A 124 16.06 12.30 5.16
C ARG A 124 16.21 11.09 6.06
N PHE A 125 17.38 10.48 6.04
CA PHE A 125 17.75 9.47 7.05
C PHE A 125 18.09 10.15 8.35
N LEU A 126 17.57 9.64 9.47
CA LEU A 126 17.85 10.16 10.81
C LEU A 126 19.28 9.84 11.29
N SER A 127 19.91 8.79 10.73
CA SER A 127 21.28 8.42 11.04
C SER A 127 22.13 8.28 9.77
N SER A 128 23.40 8.69 9.86
CA SER A 128 24.41 8.46 8.82
C SER A 128 24.73 6.97 8.64
N GLU A 129 24.57 6.18 9.67
CA GLU A 129 24.87 4.74 9.71
C GLU A 129 23.78 3.90 9.03
N THR A 130 22.62 4.48 8.77
CA THR A 130 21.53 3.75 8.08
C THR A 130 21.93 3.42 6.66
N MET A 131 21.82 2.15 6.29
CA MET A 131 22.14 1.68 4.93
C MET A 131 21.29 2.39 3.87
N ARG A 132 21.97 2.94 2.86
CA ARG A 132 21.33 3.64 1.73
C ARG A 132 20.92 2.65 0.65
N ASN A 133 19.80 1.97 0.85
CA ASN A 133 19.20 1.10 -0.15
C ASN A 133 17.74 1.51 -0.40
N ALA A 134 17.20 1.12 -1.54
CA ALA A 134 15.80 1.35 -1.92
C ALA A 134 15.13 0.03 -2.33
N GLN A 135 15.50 -1.07 -1.69
CA GLN A 135 14.81 -2.35 -1.88
C GLN A 135 13.35 -2.22 -1.47
N GLN A 136 12.47 -2.92 -2.17
CA GLN A 136 11.03 -2.85 -1.93
C GLN A 136 10.65 -3.16 -0.48
N SER A 137 11.32 -4.13 0.15
CA SER A 137 11.10 -4.45 1.57
C SER A 137 11.46 -3.29 2.50
N ALA A 138 12.55 -2.56 2.21
CA ALA A 138 12.96 -1.42 2.99
C ALA A 138 11.98 -0.25 2.83
N VAL A 139 11.52 0.01 1.60
CA VAL A 139 10.47 1.02 1.34
C VAL A 139 9.16 0.63 2.03
N GLY A 140 8.78 -0.64 1.99
CA GLY A 140 7.57 -1.13 2.68
C GLY A 140 7.62 -0.91 4.19
N LEU A 141 8.76 -1.15 4.84
CA LEU A 141 8.97 -0.89 6.26
C LEU A 141 8.90 0.61 6.59
N ASP A 142 9.38 1.49 5.72
CA ASP A 142 9.24 2.94 5.92
C ASP A 142 7.76 3.37 5.92
N ILE A 143 6.96 2.79 5.03
CA ILE A 143 5.54 3.12 4.98
C ILE A 143 4.79 2.61 6.21
N ILE A 144 5.12 1.41 6.69
CA ILE A 144 4.58 0.90 7.96
C ILE A 144 4.95 1.86 9.10
N ALA A 145 6.22 2.25 9.21
CA ALA A 145 6.66 3.19 10.23
C ALA A 145 5.96 4.56 10.12
N LEU A 146 5.70 5.04 8.90
CA LEU A 146 4.93 6.26 8.68
C LEU A 146 3.48 6.11 9.15
N MET A 147 2.85 4.95 8.90
CA MET A 147 1.48 4.68 9.37
C MET A 147 1.41 4.66 10.89
N ASP A 148 2.41 4.06 11.55
CA ASP A 148 2.47 3.99 13.02
C ASP A 148 2.73 5.37 13.66
N ALA A 149 3.36 6.28 12.93
CA ALA A 149 3.65 7.64 13.40
C ALA A 149 2.49 8.64 13.16
N ARG A 150 1.41 8.23 12.48
CA ARG A 150 0.28 9.07 12.05
C ARG A 150 -1.00 8.65 12.71
#